data_2d66d524b8d8b27d1f5a0c9dc6383844
#
_entry.id   2d66d524b8d8b27d1f5a0c9dc6383844
#
_cell.length_a   1.000
_cell.length_b   1.000
_cell.length_c   1.000
_cell.angle_alpha   90.00
_cell.angle_beta   90.00
_cell.angle_gamma   90.00
#
_symmetry.space_group_name_H-M   'P 1'
#
loop_
_entity.id
_entity.type
_entity.pdbx_description
1 polymer ?
#
loop_
_entity_poly.entity_id
_entity_poly.type
_entity_poly.pdbx_seq_one_letter_code
_entity_poly.pdbx_strand_id
1 'polypeptide(L)'
;MTIDSLSQFVLACSLFTSFTASAVPGFWQQGYGQGNTEYSVTDTSGKMFTINCTGNPDQNGFYQHSVFLTLTDNRMVSSHDDGTTVTVVMDHKQYAIPSTLGWRNGDNAWYDFIMDIRKTGQFDVYVNDRKAGTFTVDLKNAEKVLPTPGDCGND
;
A
#
# COMPACT_ATOMS: atom_id res chain seq x y z
N MET A 1 -26.41 -41.38 53.75
CA MET A 1 -25.72 -41.91 52.56
C MET A 1 -25.65 -40.85 51.54
N THR A 2 -24.52 -40.24 51.45
CA THR A 2 -24.20 -39.15 50.53
C THR A 2 -23.44 -39.72 49.36
N ILE A 3 -23.94 -39.48 48.13
CA ILE A 3 -23.22 -39.79 46.91
C ILE A 3 -22.85 -38.48 46.28
N ASP A 4 -21.57 -38.13 46.43
CA ASP A 4 -20.96 -36.96 45.77
C ASP A 4 -20.78 -37.26 44.28
N SER A 5 -21.49 -36.50 43.46
CA SER A 5 -21.31 -36.49 42.01
C SER A 5 -20.30 -35.39 41.65
N LEU A 6 -19.02 -35.78 41.45
CA LEU A 6 -18.00 -34.91 40.90
C LEU A 6 -18.31 -34.72 39.41
N SER A 7 -18.84 -33.57 39.08
CA SER A 7 -18.97 -33.12 37.69
C SER A 7 -17.61 -32.60 37.19
N GLN A 8 -16.93 -33.41 36.38
CA GLN A 8 -15.70 -33.00 35.71
C GLN A 8 -16.06 -32.06 34.54
N PHE A 9 -15.81 -30.78 34.73
CA PHE A 9 -15.79 -29.81 33.61
C PHE A 9 -14.51 -30.02 32.78
N VAL A 10 -14.65 -30.66 31.65
CA VAL A 10 -13.59 -30.71 30.62
C VAL A 10 -13.60 -29.38 29.91
N LEU A 11 -12.65 -28.52 30.25
CA LEU A 11 -12.40 -27.25 29.57
C LEU A 11 -11.67 -27.57 28.24
N ALA A 12 -12.44 -27.66 27.15
CA ALA A 12 -11.86 -27.80 25.81
C ALA A 12 -11.18 -26.47 25.41
N CYS A 13 -9.86 -26.42 25.58
CA CYS A 13 -9.04 -25.31 25.11
C CYS A 13 -8.92 -25.41 23.59
N SER A 14 -9.77 -24.70 22.86
CA SER A 14 -9.69 -24.57 21.40
C SER A 14 -8.44 -23.74 21.06
N LEU A 15 -7.40 -24.41 20.62
CA LEU A 15 -6.21 -23.80 20.04
C LEU A 15 -6.58 -23.17 18.69
N PHE A 16 -6.90 -21.87 18.70
CA PHE A 16 -6.99 -21.09 17.47
C PHE A 16 -5.57 -20.91 16.94
N THR A 17 -5.18 -21.74 15.99
CA THR A 17 -3.98 -21.50 15.18
C THR A 17 -4.27 -20.33 14.27
N SER A 18 -3.81 -19.13 14.64
CA SER A 18 -3.83 -17.96 13.79
C SER A 18 -2.87 -18.21 12.62
N PHE A 19 -3.40 -18.52 11.44
CA PHE A 19 -2.63 -18.50 10.22
C PHE A 19 -2.31 -17.04 9.90
N THR A 20 -1.08 -16.60 10.13
CA THR A 20 -0.58 -15.36 9.61
C THR A 20 -0.44 -15.52 8.09
N ALA A 21 -1.35 -14.90 7.33
CA ALA A 21 -1.21 -14.81 5.89
C ALA A 21 0.00 -13.91 5.60
N SER A 22 1.13 -14.51 5.23
CA SER A 22 2.29 -13.76 4.73
C SER A 22 1.98 -13.23 3.34
N ALA A 23 2.23 -11.94 3.12
CA ALA A 23 2.15 -11.36 1.79
C ALA A 23 3.16 -12.06 0.86
N VAL A 24 2.72 -12.48 -0.31
CA VAL A 24 3.59 -13.08 -1.33
C VAL A 24 4.37 -11.94 -2.00
N PRO A 25 5.73 -11.96 -1.95
CA PRO A 25 6.51 -10.91 -2.59
C PRO A 25 6.19 -10.78 -4.08
N GLY A 26 6.12 -9.55 -4.56
CA GLY A 26 5.86 -9.25 -5.97
C GLY A 26 4.39 -9.31 -6.41
N PHE A 27 3.46 -9.62 -5.50
CA PHE A 27 2.03 -9.61 -5.79
C PHE A 27 1.33 -8.47 -5.09
N TRP A 28 0.67 -7.61 -5.87
CA TRP A 28 -0.16 -6.54 -5.35
C TRP A 28 -1.38 -7.10 -4.62
N GLN A 29 -1.66 -6.53 -3.48
CA GLN A 29 -2.83 -6.82 -2.65
C GLN A 29 -3.63 -5.56 -2.43
N GLN A 30 -4.95 -5.70 -2.35
CA GLN A 30 -5.88 -4.62 -2.06
C GLN A 30 -6.45 -4.80 -0.66
N GLY A 31 -6.45 -3.73 0.13
CA GLY A 31 -7.11 -3.63 1.42
C GLY A 31 -8.02 -2.40 1.47
N TYR A 32 -8.98 -2.41 2.38
CA TYR A 32 -9.87 -1.28 2.62
C TYR A 32 -10.03 -1.05 4.13
N GLY A 33 -9.95 0.20 4.54
CA GLY A 33 -10.17 0.59 5.94
C GLY A 33 -10.28 2.10 6.10
N GLN A 34 -11.17 2.55 6.98
CA GLN A 34 -11.33 3.97 7.34
C GLN A 34 -11.54 4.93 6.16
N GLY A 35 -12.22 4.47 5.10
CA GLY A 35 -12.46 5.27 3.89
C GLY A 35 -11.28 5.31 2.92
N ASN A 36 -10.25 4.51 3.14
CA ASN A 36 -9.11 4.39 2.25
C ASN A 36 -9.10 3.01 1.58
N THR A 37 -8.70 2.98 0.32
CA THR A 37 -8.33 1.75 -0.38
C THR A 37 -6.82 1.75 -0.54
N GLU A 38 -6.17 0.71 -0.04
CA GLU A 38 -4.72 0.57 -0.10
C GLU A 38 -4.34 -0.57 -1.04
N TYR A 39 -3.36 -0.32 -1.88
CA TYR A 39 -2.77 -1.29 -2.79
C TYR A 39 -1.31 -1.47 -2.41
N SER A 40 -0.95 -2.64 -1.92
CA SER A 40 0.38 -2.90 -1.35
C SER A 40 1.09 -4.02 -2.07
N VAL A 41 2.41 -3.89 -2.21
CA VAL A 41 3.30 -4.94 -2.69
C VAL A 41 4.53 -5.01 -1.80
N THR A 42 4.97 -6.22 -1.48
CA THR A 42 6.17 -6.46 -0.67
C THR A 42 7.30 -6.98 -1.57
N ASP A 43 8.51 -6.50 -1.35
CA ASP A 43 9.70 -7.04 -1.98
C ASP A 43 10.24 -8.28 -1.23
N THR A 44 11.26 -8.93 -1.78
CA THR A 44 11.87 -10.11 -1.16
C THR A 44 12.63 -9.81 0.13
N SER A 45 12.92 -8.55 0.43
CA SER A 45 13.57 -8.12 1.69
C SER A 45 12.59 -7.81 2.80
N GLY A 46 11.29 -7.74 2.50
CA GLY A 46 10.23 -7.40 3.45
C GLY A 46 9.87 -5.91 3.48
N LYS A 47 10.40 -5.09 2.56
CA LYS A 47 9.92 -3.71 2.37
C LYS A 47 8.58 -3.74 1.66
N MET A 48 7.70 -2.81 2.00
CA MET A 48 6.37 -2.73 1.40
C MET A 48 6.14 -1.34 0.80
N PHE A 49 5.73 -1.31 -0.46
CA PHE A 49 5.27 -0.10 -1.13
C PHE A 49 3.75 -0.11 -1.19
N THR A 50 3.11 0.99 -0.80
CA THR A 50 1.65 1.11 -0.72
C THR A 50 1.19 2.36 -1.46
N ILE A 51 0.20 2.21 -2.33
CA ILE A 51 -0.57 3.29 -2.92
C ILE A 51 -1.85 3.43 -2.10
N ASN A 52 -2.08 4.61 -1.52
CA ASN A 52 -3.27 4.90 -0.72
C ASN A 52 -4.22 5.81 -1.50
N CYS A 53 -5.39 5.28 -1.83
CA CYS A 53 -6.47 5.99 -2.49
C CYS A 53 -7.54 6.35 -1.45
N THR A 54 -7.56 7.59 -1.00
CA THR A 54 -8.56 8.03 -0.02
C THR A 54 -9.91 8.30 -0.68
N GLY A 55 -10.98 7.87 -0.03
CA GLY A 55 -12.36 8.25 -0.35
C GLY A 55 -12.86 9.45 0.46
N ASN A 56 -12.00 10.03 1.31
CA ASN A 56 -12.33 11.16 2.17
C ASN A 56 -11.68 12.43 1.59
N PRO A 57 -12.45 13.36 1.00
CA PRO A 57 -11.90 14.61 0.50
C PRO A 57 -11.43 15.50 1.66
N ASP A 58 -10.45 16.34 1.38
CA ASP A 58 -10.02 17.40 2.30
C ASP A 58 -11.06 18.51 2.39
N GLN A 59 -10.77 19.56 3.20
CA GLN A 59 -11.67 20.70 3.40
C GLN A 59 -11.95 21.49 2.11
N ASN A 60 -11.13 21.33 1.06
CA ASN A 60 -11.30 21.97 -0.25
C ASN A 60 -12.00 21.06 -1.26
N GLY A 61 -12.38 19.84 -0.87
CA GLY A 61 -13.05 18.86 -1.70
C GLY A 61 -12.12 17.99 -2.56
N PHE A 62 -10.80 18.05 -2.33
CA PHE A 62 -9.83 17.24 -3.07
C PHE A 62 -9.42 15.99 -2.31
N TYR A 63 -9.24 14.90 -3.05
CA TYR A 63 -8.73 13.65 -2.50
C TYR A 63 -7.20 13.70 -2.44
N GLN A 64 -6.65 13.65 -1.23
CA GLN A 64 -5.22 13.67 -1.00
C GLN A 64 -4.67 12.24 -0.98
N HIS A 65 -4.59 11.62 -2.16
CA HIS A 65 -3.97 10.31 -2.33
C HIS A 65 -2.48 10.38 -2.04
N SER A 66 -1.88 9.25 -1.65
CA SER A 66 -0.48 9.22 -1.24
C SER A 66 0.18 7.87 -1.52
N VAL A 67 1.48 7.81 -1.38
CA VAL A 67 2.22 6.56 -1.32
C VAL A 67 2.96 6.44 0.00
N PHE A 68 3.14 5.22 0.46
CA PHE A 68 3.93 4.87 1.64
C PHE A 68 5.01 3.87 1.27
N LEU A 69 6.17 4.00 1.89
CA LEU A 69 7.20 2.98 1.89
C LEU A 69 7.44 2.54 3.34
N THR A 70 7.13 1.27 3.63
CA THR A 70 7.44 0.65 4.92
C THR A 70 8.77 -0.10 4.79
N LEU A 71 9.72 0.27 5.61
CA LEU A 71 11.06 -0.32 5.66
C LEU A 71 11.08 -1.60 6.50
N THR A 72 12.18 -2.35 6.43
CA THR A 72 12.35 -3.61 7.17
C THR A 72 12.33 -3.47 8.68
N ASP A 73 12.62 -2.27 9.20
CA ASP A 73 12.55 -1.91 10.63
C ASP A 73 11.17 -1.35 11.04
N ASN A 74 10.16 -1.52 10.17
CA ASN A 74 8.78 -1.01 10.32
C ASN A 74 8.63 0.52 10.33
N ARG A 75 9.69 1.28 10.02
CA ARG A 75 9.53 2.72 9.78
C ARG A 75 8.78 2.93 8.47
N MET A 76 7.82 3.84 8.50
CA MET A 76 7.02 4.22 7.34
C MET A 76 7.39 5.62 6.90
N VAL A 77 7.56 5.79 5.60
CA VAL A 77 7.81 7.07 4.93
C VAL A 77 6.63 7.36 4.02
N SER A 78 6.03 8.53 4.16
CA SER A 78 4.89 8.98 3.36
C SER A 78 5.29 10.08 2.39
N SER A 79 4.65 10.11 1.21
CA SER A 79 4.75 11.24 0.29
C SER A 79 4.16 12.53 0.86
N HIS A 80 3.39 12.45 1.96
CA HIS A 80 2.84 13.61 2.67
C HIS A 80 3.73 14.11 3.82
N ASP A 81 4.82 13.41 4.14
CA ASP A 81 5.71 13.84 5.22
C ASP A 81 6.47 15.10 4.83
N ASP A 82 6.51 16.08 5.71
CA ASP A 82 7.22 17.33 5.50
C ASP A 82 8.71 17.08 5.20
N GLY A 83 9.24 17.76 4.18
CA GLY A 83 10.64 17.63 3.76
C GLY A 83 10.98 16.28 3.12
N THR A 84 9.98 15.47 2.77
CA THR A 84 10.16 14.18 2.10
C THR A 84 9.78 14.28 0.64
N THR A 85 10.66 13.80 -0.24
CA THR A 85 10.36 13.59 -1.65
C THR A 85 10.35 12.10 -1.94
N VAL A 86 9.32 11.62 -2.62
CA VAL A 86 9.25 10.24 -3.10
C VAL A 86 9.22 10.26 -4.62
N THR A 87 10.14 9.53 -5.23
CA THR A 87 10.22 9.35 -6.69
C THR A 87 10.17 7.86 -7.01
N VAL A 88 9.30 7.50 -7.94
CA VAL A 88 9.23 6.15 -8.50
C VAL A 88 9.85 6.18 -9.88
N VAL A 89 10.74 5.23 -10.18
CA VAL A 89 11.39 5.10 -11.48
C VAL A 89 10.93 3.79 -12.13
N MET A 90 10.32 3.90 -13.30
CA MET A 90 9.82 2.78 -14.09
C MET A 90 10.21 3.01 -15.55
N ASP A 91 10.74 1.98 -16.23
CA ASP A 91 11.08 2.04 -17.64
C ASP A 91 11.91 3.28 -18.02
N HIS A 92 12.91 3.62 -17.19
CA HIS A 92 13.79 4.80 -17.33
C HIS A 92 13.09 6.16 -17.20
N LYS A 93 11.81 6.20 -16.82
CA LYS A 93 11.04 7.42 -16.56
C LYS A 93 10.90 7.63 -15.06
N GLN A 94 11.06 8.89 -14.63
CA GLN A 94 10.90 9.31 -13.24
C GLN A 94 9.49 9.88 -13.01
N TYR A 95 8.87 9.45 -11.92
CA TYR A 95 7.58 9.92 -11.45
C TYR A 95 7.76 10.53 -10.07
N ALA A 96 7.84 11.85 -10.01
CA ALA A 96 7.84 12.56 -8.74
C ALA A 96 6.43 12.50 -8.15
N ILE A 97 6.29 11.86 -6.99
CA ILE A 97 5.00 11.74 -6.32
C ILE A 97 4.66 13.07 -5.67
N PRO A 98 3.50 13.70 -6.00
CA PRO A 98 3.10 14.95 -5.38
C PRO A 98 2.88 14.79 -3.87
N SER A 99 3.35 15.76 -3.09
CA SER A 99 3.06 15.82 -1.66
C SER A 99 1.63 16.30 -1.36
N THR A 100 1.01 17.01 -2.30
CA THR A 100 -0.38 17.47 -2.24
C THR A 100 -1.04 17.37 -3.61
N LEU A 101 -2.33 17.13 -3.63
CA LEU A 101 -3.18 17.07 -4.82
C LEU A 101 -4.23 18.18 -4.79
N GLY A 102 -4.99 18.31 -5.87
CA GLY A 102 -5.98 19.38 -6.03
C GLY A 102 -5.44 20.60 -6.80
N TRP A 103 -4.34 20.43 -7.51
CA TRP A 103 -3.76 21.42 -8.41
C TRP A 103 -3.23 20.72 -9.68
N ARG A 104 -3.35 21.41 -10.81
CA ARG A 104 -3.20 20.82 -12.14
C ARG A 104 -1.94 19.97 -12.33
N ASN A 105 -0.77 20.47 -11.95
CA ASN A 105 0.47 19.73 -12.19
C ASN A 105 0.61 18.53 -11.26
N GLY A 106 0.16 18.65 -10.01
CA GLY A 106 0.15 17.53 -9.06
C GLY A 106 -0.82 16.43 -9.49
N ASP A 107 -2.03 16.79 -9.89
CA ASP A 107 -3.04 15.83 -10.35
C ASP A 107 -2.59 15.12 -11.64
N ASN A 108 -1.98 15.85 -12.59
CA ASN A 108 -1.42 15.24 -13.79
C ASN A 108 -0.25 14.28 -13.49
N ALA A 109 0.65 14.66 -12.58
CA ALA A 109 1.76 13.80 -12.18
C ALA A 109 1.26 12.52 -11.49
N TRP A 110 0.25 12.63 -10.65
CA TRP A 110 -0.42 11.48 -10.02
C TRP A 110 -1.11 10.59 -11.06
N TYR A 111 -1.86 11.19 -12.00
CA TYR A 111 -2.51 10.48 -13.08
C TYR A 111 -1.52 9.63 -13.89
N ASP A 112 -0.42 10.23 -14.34
CA ASP A 112 0.63 9.55 -15.11
C ASP A 112 1.25 8.39 -14.31
N PHE A 113 1.51 8.61 -13.02
CA PHE A 113 2.02 7.57 -12.12
C PHE A 113 1.06 6.38 -12.03
N ILE A 114 -0.22 6.61 -11.74
CA ILE A 114 -1.23 5.55 -11.63
C ILE A 114 -1.42 4.81 -12.95
N MET A 115 -1.40 5.52 -14.09
CA MET A 115 -1.51 4.90 -15.41
C MET A 115 -0.38 3.93 -15.70
N ASP A 116 0.83 4.32 -15.36
CA ASP A 116 2.03 3.57 -15.79
C ASP A 116 2.42 2.48 -14.80
N ILE A 117 2.19 2.63 -13.48
CA ILE A 117 2.52 1.58 -12.50
C ILE A 117 1.75 0.29 -12.73
N ARG A 118 0.58 0.36 -13.32
CA ARG A 118 -0.25 -0.80 -13.68
C ARG A 118 0.38 -1.66 -14.79
N LYS A 119 1.30 -1.11 -15.55
CA LYS A 119 1.89 -1.73 -16.75
C LYS A 119 3.37 -2.06 -16.58
N THR A 120 3.93 -1.85 -15.40
CA THR A 120 5.34 -2.12 -15.16
C THR A 120 5.54 -3.41 -14.37
N GLY A 121 6.57 -4.18 -14.74
CA GLY A 121 6.99 -5.41 -14.05
C GLY A 121 8.07 -5.17 -13.00
N GLN A 122 8.68 -3.96 -12.98
CA GLN A 122 9.70 -3.60 -12.00
C GLN A 122 9.76 -2.09 -11.85
N PHE A 123 9.93 -1.62 -10.60
CA PHE A 123 10.14 -0.22 -10.32
C PHE A 123 11.09 -0.01 -9.14
N ASP A 124 11.77 1.13 -9.14
CA ASP A 124 12.62 1.59 -8.07
C ASP A 124 11.93 2.72 -7.32
N VAL A 125 12.09 2.74 -5.99
CA VAL A 125 11.59 3.83 -5.15
C VAL A 125 12.77 4.58 -4.55
N TYR A 126 12.75 5.91 -4.69
CA TYR A 126 13.72 6.82 -4.12
C TYR A 126 13.03 7.70 -3.08
N VAL A 127 13.69 7.91 -1.96
CA VAL A 127 13.28 8.84 -0.90
C VAL A 127 14.40 9.85 -0.72
N ASN A 128 14.10 11.14 -0.88
CA ASN A 128 15.09 12.22 -0.84
C ASN A 128 16.32 11.93 -1.72
N ASP A 129 16.07 11.54 -2.97
CA ASP A 129 17.06 11.20 -4.00
C ASP A 129 17.96 10.00 -3.68
N ARG A 130 17.63 9.21 -2.65
CA ARG A 130 18.33 7.97 -2.30
C ARG A 130 17.45 6.77 -2.61
N LYS A 131 18.01 5.79 -3.31
CA LYS A 131 17.30 4.54 -3.60
C LYS A 131 16.95 3.82 -2.31
N ALA A 132 15.67 3.62 -2.09
CA ALA A 132 15.13 2.98 -0.90
C ALA A 132 14.68 1.53 -1.15
N GLY A 133 14.33 1.16 -2.37
CA GLY A 133 13.95 -0.21 -2.71
C GLY A 133 13.76 -0.43 -4.20
N THR A 134 13.77 -1.71 -4.59
CA THR A 134 13.42 -2.21 -5.91
C THR A 134 12.31 -3.25 -5.75
N PHE A 135 11.23 -3.10 -6.52
CA PHE A 135 10.08 -3.99 -6.49
C PHE A 135 9.93 -4.65 -7.85
N THR A 136 10.04 -5.97 -7.88
CA THR A 136 9.71 -6.78 -9.05
C THR A 136 8.32 -7.37 -8.82
N VAL A 137 7.40 -7.16 -9.76
CA VAL A 137 5.98 -7.48 -9.57
C VAL A 137 5.45 -8.33 -10.71
N ASP A 138 4.42 -9.14 -10.41
CA ASP A 138 3.68 -9.86 -11.42
C ASP A 138 2.78 -8.89 -12.20
N LEU A 139 3.02 -8.78 -13.51
CA LEU A 139 2.36 -7.82 -14.36
C LEU A 139 0.85 -8.07 -14.51
N LYS A 140 0.44 -9.34 -14.60
CA LYS A 140 -0.98 -9.70 -14.70
C LYS A 140 -1.73 -9.38 -13.42
N ASN A 141 -1.09 -9.59 -12.28
CA ASN A 141 -1.63 -9.23 -10.99
C ASN A 141 -1.73 -7.69 -10.87
N ALA A 142 -0.70 -6.93 -11.27
CA ALA A 142 -0.71 -5.48 -11.26
C ALA A 142 -1.89 -4.91 -12.08
N GLU A 143 -2.07 -5.37 -13.31
CA GLU A 143 -3.18 -4.94 -14.18
C GLU A 143 -4.57 -5.25 -13.58
N LYS A 144 -4.68 -6.37 -12.86
CA LYS A 144 -5.95 -6.81 -12.26
C LYS A 144 -6.27 -6.07 -10.95
N VAL A 145 -5.27 -5.80 -10.12
CA VAL A 145 -5.45 -5.32 -8.74
C VAL A 145 -5.38 -3.80 -8.64
N LEU A 146 -4.44 -3.17 -9.36
CA LEU A 146 -4.19 -1.73 -9.22
C LEU A 146 -5.33 -0.87 -9.79
N PRO A 147 -5.60 0.31 -9.17
CA PRO A 147 -6.68 1.19 -9.56
C PRO A 147 -6.40 1.85 -10.91
N THR A 148 -7.47 2.30 -11.57
CA THR A 148 -7.35 3.26 -12.67
C THR A 148 -7.23 4.68 -12.12
N PRO A 149 -6.78 5.68 -12.91
CA PRO A 149 -6.80 7.07 -12.47
C PRO A 149 -8.19 7.59 -12.08
N GLY A 150 -9.27 7.08 -12.73
CA GLY A 150 -10.64 7.42 -12.33
C GLY A 150 -11.06 6.85 -10.98
N ASP A 151 -10.41 5.76 -10.53
CA ASP A 151 -10.67 5.17 -9.20
C ASP A 151 -9.81 5.81 -8.09
N CYS A 152 -8.72 6.47 -8.48
CA CYS A 152 -7.73 7.03 -7.57
C CYS A 152 -7.15 8.34 -8.13
N GLY A 153 -7.99 9.35 -8.28
CA GLY A 153 -7.63 10.67 -8.79
C GLY A 153 -8.62 11.75 -8.35
N ASN A 154 -8.34 12.98 -8.74
CA ASN A 154 -9.22 14.14 -8.59
C ASN A 154 -9.73 14.53 -10.00
N ASP A 155 -10.86 13.98 -10.39
CA ASP A 155 -11.56 14.30 -11.65
C ASP A 155 -12.53 15.47 -11.45
#